data_790ca11b9080f680dda89a800cbfafde
#
_entry.id   790ca11b9080f680dda89a800cbfafde
#
_cell.length_a   1.000
_cell.length_b   1.000
_cell.length_c   1.000
_cell.angle_alpha   90.00
_cell.angle_beta   90.00
_cell.angle_gamma   90.00
#
_symmetry.space_group_name_H-M   'P 1'
#
loop_
_entity.id
_entity.type
_entity.pdbx_description
1 polymer ?
#
loop_
_entity_poly.entity_id
_entity_poly.type
_entity_poly.pdbx_seq_one_letter_code
_entity_poly.pdbx_strand_id
1 'polypeptide(L)'
;VNYKSFTQIVILGSSTFVPFMQLTTANRREVIEDLLDIRIFSTMNTIIKEKIRTKKDEIKSLELKKQNLKDKVEMQKSFIEELENRGNANINANKRKISDLDAEVGTYMTENAKTEEDIFKYTKEQEEVIGAAEKLGKLNNLKGKISQKVSTITKEHKFFSENTVCPTCTQTIEEEFRLNRVTDAQNKAKELQKGFQELEETMKFEQERERQFLALSKEITKLNHEISQNNTRISLSQRQIRNLESEVQTITEQLKNRN
;
A
#
# COMPACT_ATOMS: atom_id res chain seq x y z
N VAL A 1 -37.32 0.62 13.81
CA VAL A 1 -36.26 -0.31 14.26
C VAL A 1 -36.41 -1.58 13.46
N ASN A 2 -35.40 -2.00 12.74
CA ASN A 2 -35.47 -3.25 11.98
C ASN A 2 -35.35 -4.47 12.91
N TYR A 3 -35.71 -5.66 12.40
CA TYR A 3 -35.70 -6.90 13.20
C TYR A 3 -34.35 -7.16 13.88
N LYS A 4 -33.25 -6.88 13.19
CA LYS A 4 -31.90 -7.10 13.67
C LYS A 4 -31.55 -6.16 14.84
N SER A 5 -31.86 -4.87 14.72
CA SER A 5 -31.71 -3.90 15.81
C SER A 5 -32.63 -4.16 16.99
N PHE A 6 -33.86 -4.58 16.72
CA PHE A 6 -34.80 -4.98 17.75
C PHE A 6 -34.30 -6.18 18.58
N THR A 7 -33.78 -7.21 17.91
CA THR A 7 -33.21 -8.38 18.60
C THR A 7 -31.95 -8.07 19.39
N GLN A 8 -31.22 -7.01 19.02
CA GLN A 8 -30.02 -6.58 19.75
C GLN A 8 -30.32 -5.73 21.00
N ILE A 9 -31.47 -5.08 21.04
CA ILE A 9 -31.80 -4.09 22.09
C ILE A 9 -32.87 -4.63 23.04
N VAL A 10 -33.87 -5.32 22.53
CA VAL A 10 -35.07 -5.72 23.29
C VAL A 10 -35.01 -7.18 23.72
N ILE A 11 -34.41 -8.06 22.93
CA ILE A 11 -34.35 -9.50 23.23
C ILE A 11 -32.95 -9.83 23.80
N LEU A 12 -32.80 -9.56 25.09
CA LEU A 12 -31.61 -9.93 25.87
C LEU A 12 -31.82 -11.35 26.42
N GLY A 13 -31.20 -12.34 25.83
CA GLY A 13 -31.22 -13.70 26.39
C GLY A 13 -31.60 -14.83 25.43
N SER A 14 -31.65 -14.58 24.12
CA SER A 14 -31.73 -15.66 23.15
C SER A 14 -30.35 -16.29 22.95
N SER A 15 -30.32 -17.57 22.58
CA SER A 15 -29.06 -18.30 22.29
C SER A 15 -28.24 -17.68 21.14
N THR A 16 -28.81 -16.75 20.39
CA THR A 16 -28.23 -16.04 19.27
C THR A 16 -27.83 -14.61 19.62
N PHE A 17 -28.01 -14.18 20.87
CA PHE A 17 -27.63 -12.83 21.30
C PHE A 17 -26.11 -12.67 21.35
N VAL A 18 -25.59 -11.75 20.59
CA VAL A 18 -24.18 -11.33 20.65
C VAL A 18 -24.14 -9.94 21.29
N PRO A 19 -23.42 -9.76 22.42
CA PRO A 19 -23.30 -8.46 23.05
C PRO A 19 -22.84 -7.38 22.05
N PHE A 20 -23.37 -6.16 22.15
CA PHE A 20 -23.07 -5.06 21.24
C PHE A 20 -21.57 -4.85 21.02
N MET A 21 -20.76 -4.96 22.09
CA MET A 21 -19.32 -4.78 22.01
C MET A 21 -18.59 -5.91 21.27
N GLN A 22 -19.21 -7.06 21.12
CA GLN A 22 -18.67 -8.20 20.37
C GLN A 22 -19.13 -8.21 18.89
N LEU A 23 -20.07 -7.36 18.54
CA LEU A 23 -20.46 -7.18 17.15
C LEU A 23 -19.29 -6.63 16.33
N THR A 24 -19.22 -6.99 15.05
CA THR A 24 -18.28 -6.38 14.11
C THR A 24 -18.54 -4.86 14.01
N THR A 25 -17.54 -4.09 13.66
CA THR A 25 -17.64 -2.63 13.49
C THR A 25 -18.80 -2.24 12.57
N ALA A 26 -19.01 -3.00 11.49
CA ALA A 26 -20.11 -2.78 10.56
C ALA A 26 -21.48 -3.00 11.22
N ASN A 27 -21.63 -4.08 11.97
CA ASN A 27 -22.90 -4.41 12.64
C ASN A 27 -23.21 -3.43 13.79
N ARG A 28 -22.20 -3.00 14.56
CA ARG A 28 -22.38 -1.97 15.60
C ARG A 28 -22.89 -0.66 15.01
N ARG A 29 -22.29 -0.24 13.89
CA ARG A 29 -22.69 0.97 13.19
C ARG A 29 -24.12 0.87 12.69
N GLU A 30 -24.52 -0.26 12.10
CA GLU A 30 -25.90 -0.50 11.64
C GLU A 30 -26.92 -0.40 12.78
N VAL A 31 -26.62 -1.00 13.96
CA VAL A 31 -27.50 -0.93 15.14
C VAL A 31 -27.62 0.51 15.66
N ILE A 32 -26.49 1.26 15.72
CA ILE A 32 -26.49 2.65 16.15
C ILE A 32 -27.27 3.54 15.17
N GLU A 33 -27.05 3.37 13.87
CA GLU A 33 -27.74 4.14 12.83
C GLU A 33 -29.25 3.88 12.84
N ASP A 34 -29.66 2.65 13.14
CA ASP A 34 -31.07 2.27 13.22
C ASP A 34 -31.68 2.73 14.53
N LEU A 35 -30.97 2.64 15.66
CA LEU A 35 -31.39 3.10 16.96
C LEU A 35 -31.58 4.62 17.03
N LEU A 36 -30.67 5.36 16.46
CA LEU A 36 -30.69 6.82 16.46
C LEU A 36 -31.53 7.40 15.33
N ASP A 37 -32.13 6.54 14.49
CA ASP A 37 -32.92 6.90 13.31
C ASP A 37 -32.17 7.88 12.37
N ILE A 38 -30.84 7.74 12.34
CA ILE A 38 -29.93 8.63 11.58
C ILE A 38 -30.08 8.43 10.07
N ARG A 39 -30.64 7.28 9.63
CA ARG A 39 -30.94 7.02 8.21
C ARG A 39 -31.86 8.09 7.62
N ILE A 40 -32.78 8.61 8.42
CA ILE A 40 -33.68 9.70 8.01
C ILE A 40 -32.88 10.96 7.66
N PHE A 41 -31.83 11.27 8.44
CA PHE A 41 -30.99 12.45 8.17
C PHE A 41 -30.11 12.28 6.95
N SER A 42 -29.57 11.07 6.71
CA SER A 42 -28.83 10.75 5.49
C SER A 42 -29.72 10.87 4.25
N THR A 43 -30.93 10.32 4.32
CA THR A 43 -31.91 10.43 3.22
C THR A 43 -32.35 11.86 3.03
N MET A 44 -32.65 12.60 4.11
CA MET A 44 -32.97 14.03 4.05
C MET A 44 -31.83 14.85 3.44
N ASN A 45 -30.58 14.58 3.83
CA ASN A 45 -29.41 15.28 3.30
C ASN A 45 -29.25 15.01 1.79
N THR A 46 -29.48 13.79 1.34
CA THR A 46 -29.47 13.42 -0.08
C THR A 46 -30.57 14.17 -0.84
N ILE A 47 -31.81 14.14 -0.33
CA ILE A 47 -32.96 14.84 -0.95
C ILE A 47 -32.72 16.36 -0.94
N ILE A 48 -32.20 16.92 0.17
CA ILE A 48 -31.89 18.36 0.26
C ILE A 48 -30.80 18.74 -0.74
N LYS A 49 -29.71 17.95 -0.85
CA LYS A 49 -28.65 18.17 -1.84
C LYS A 49 -29.17 18.12 -3.28
N GLU A 50 -30.04 17.18 -3.56
CA GLU A 50 -30.68 17.07 -4.86
C GLU A 50 -31.61 18.28 -5.14
N LYS A 51 -32.45 18.67 -4.18
CA LYS A 51 -33.30 19.86 -4.29
C LYS A 51 -32.49 21.16 -4.40
N ILE A 52 -31.41 21.28 -3.62
CA ILE A 52 -30.51 22.43 -3.70
C ILE A 52 -29.84 22.49 -5.08
N ARG A 53 -29.38 21.35 -5.61
CA ARG A 53 -28.79 21.26 -6.96
C ARG A 53 -29.81 21.67 -8.02
N THR A 54 -30.99 21.09 -7.97
CA THR A 54 -32.08 21.42 -8.93
C THR A 54 -32.46 22.89 -8.83
N LYS A 55 -32.61 23.43 -7.62
CA LYS A 55 -32.93 24.85 -7.43
C LYS A 55 -31.80 25.79 -7.82
N LYS A 56 -30.53 25.41 -7.60
CA LYS A 56 -29.37 26.15 -8.12
C LYS A 56 -29.35 26.18 -9.66
N ASP A 57 -29.68 25.04 -10.28
CA ASP A 57 -29.74 24.97 -11.73
C ASP A 57 -30.91 25.80 -12.29
N GLU A 58 -32.07 25.80 -11.60
CA GLU A 58 -33.21 26.68 -11.94
C GLU A 58 -32.86 28.16 -11.79
N ILE A 59 -32.23 28.55 -10.68
CA ILE A 59 -31.79 29.92 -10.43
C ILE A 59 -30.79 30.35 -11.50
N LYS A 60 -29.77 29.50 -11.78
CA LYS A 60 -28.78 29.77 -12.82
C LYS A 60 -29.45 29.94 -14.20
N SER A 61 -30.44 29.12 -14.49
CA SER A 61 -31.25 29.22 -15.70
C SER A 61 -32.05 30.52 -15.77
N LEU A 62 -32.64 30.96 -14.66
CA LEU A 62 -33.41 32.21 -14.58
C LEU A 62 -32.52 33.45 -14.61
N GLU A 63 -31.35 33.38 -13.99
CA GLU A 63 -30.32 34.43 -14.06
C GLU A 63 -29.82 34.63 -15.50
N LEU A 64 -29.55 33.49 -16.20
CA LEU A 64 -29.18 33.52 -17.62
C LEU A 64 -30.29 34.15 -18.51
N LYS A 65 -31.56 33.76 -18.24
CA LYS A 65 -32.72 34.36 -18.96
C LYS A 65 -32.87 35.83 -18.64
N LYS A 66 -32.70 36.22 -17.36
CA LYS A 66 -32.77 37.62 -16.93
C LYS A 66 -31.62 38.44 -17.51
N GLN A 67 -30.40 37.86 -17.54
CA GLN A 67 -29.25 38.52 -18.17
C GLN A 67 -29.47 38.67 -19.67
N ASN A 68 -29.91 37.61 -20.35
CA ASN A 68 -30.23 37.69 -21.78
C ASN A 68 -31.35 38.67 -22.12
N LEU A 69 -32.33 38.87 -21.21
CA LEU A 69 -33.38 39.84 -21.40
C LEU A 69 -32.89 41.29 -21.14
N LYS A 70 -32.03 41.49 -20.13
CA LYS A 70 -31.40 42.78 -19.92
C LYS A 70 -30.44 43.15 -21.04
N ASP A 71 -29.62 42.14 -21.44
CA ASP A 71 -28.66 42.35 -22.53
C ASP A 71 -29.36 42.64 -23.85
N LYS A 72 -30.58 42.10 -24.10
CA LYS A 72 -31.40 42.47 -25.26
C LYS A 72 -31.88 43.91 -25.22
N VAL A 73 -32.04 44.50 -24.04
CA VAL A 73 -32.55 45.88 -23.86
C VAL A 73 -31.44 46.92 -23.92
N GLU A 74 -30.27 46.62 -23.32
CA GLU A 74 -29.10 47.51 -23.31
C GLU A 74 -28.12 47.27 -24.46
N MET A 75 -28.32 46.16 -25.16
CA MET A 75 -27.36 45.50 -26.04
C MET A 75 -26.97 46.20 -27.32
N GLN A 76 -27.55 47.32 -27.67
CA GLN A 76 -27.21 47.88 -29.00
C GLN A 76 -25.95 48.74 -29.03
N LYS A 77 -25.37 49.14 -27.91
CA LYS A 77 -24.18 50.02 -27.94
C LYS A 77 -22.97 49.61 -27.09
N SER A 78 -23.09 48.87 -26.01
CA SER A 78 -21.92 48.54 -25.13
C SER A 78 -21.59 47.03 -25.09
N PHE A 79 -22.44 46.22 -25.65
CA PHE A 79 -22.38 44.74 -25.54
C PHE A 79 -21.16 44.11 -26.19
N ILE A 80 -20.80 44.59 -27.36
CA ILE A 80 -19.68 43.98 -28.13
C ILE A 80 -18.36 44.21 -27.38
N GLU A 81 -18.15 45.45 -26.89
CA GLU A 81 -16.92 45.84 -26.23
C GLU A 81 -16.75 45.12 -24.88
N GLU A 82 -17.84 44.96 -24.10
CA GLU A 82 -17.80 44.26 -22.82
C GLU A 82 -17.55 42.73 -23.01
N LEU A 83 -18.15 42.16 -24.03
CA LEU A 83 -17.97 40.73 -24.33
C LEU A 83 -16.57 40.40 -24.87
N GLU A 84 -15.98 41.27 -25.69
CA GLU A 84 -14.61 41.15 -26.17
C GLU A 84 -13.62 41.23 -24.99
N ASN A 85 -13.85 42.24 -24.10
CA ASN A 85 -13.00 42.38 -22.91
C ASN A 85 -13.11 41.21 -21.96
N ARG A 86 -14.32 40.67 -21.70
CA ARG A 86 -14.54 39.47 -20.90
C ARG A 86 -13.97 38.22 -21.56
N GLY A 87 -14.21 38.05 -22.87
CA GLY A 87 -13.65 36.94 -23.61
C GLY A 87 -12.13 36.92 -23.55
N ASN A 88 -11.52 38.04 -23.80
CA ASN A 88 -10.06 38.19 -23.73
C ASN A 88 -9.52 38.00 -22.30
N ALA A 89 -10.23 38.46 -21.28
CA ALA A 89 -9.85 38.23 -19.88
C ALA A 89 -9.94 36.75 -19.50
N ASN A 90 -10.99 36.04 -19.93
CA ASN A 90 -11.15 34.60 -19.70
C ASN A 90 -10.10 33.78 -20.44
N ILE A 91 -9.84 34.12 -21.71
CA ILE A 91 -8.77 33.51 -22.48
C ILE A 91 -7.43 33.66 -21.76
N ASN A 92 -7.12 34.88 -21.28
CA ASN A 92 -5.87 35.14 -20.56
C ASN A 92 -5.82 34.41 -19.21
N ALA A 93 -6.93 34.33 -18.48
CA ALA A 93 -7.02 33.59 -17.22
C ALA A 93 -6.84 32.08 -17.44
N ASN A 94 -7.51 31.52 -18.46
CA ASN A 94 -7.36 30.11 -18.78
C ASN A 94 -5.95 29.78 -19.31
N LYS A 95 -5.35 30.67 -20.11
CA LYS A 95 -3.96 30.52 -20.54
C LYS A 95 -2.98 30.54 -19.37
N ARG A 96 -3.21 31.37 -18.34
CA ARG A 96 -2.40 31.38 -17.12
C ARG A 96 -2.56 30.05 -16.38
N LYS A 97 -3.78 29.57 -16.18
CA LYS A 97 -4.05 28.27 -15.55
C LYS A 97 -3.39 27.10 -16.30
N ILE A 98 -3.45 27.14 -17.63
CA ILE A 98 -2.77 26.14 -18.49
C ILE A 98 -1.27 26.18 -18.23
N SER A 99 -0.69 27.38 -18.23
CA SER A 99 0.75 27.55 -17.95
C SER A 99 1.15 27.06 -16.55
N ASP A 100 0.32 27.30 -15.54
CA ASP A 100 0.56 26.86 -14.17
C ASP A 100 0.48 25.32 -14.09
N LEU A 101 -0.54 24.73 -14.73
CA LEU A 101 -0.71 23.28 -14.80
C LEU A 101 0.40 22.59 -15.61
N ASP A 102 0.86 23.21 -16.71
CA ASP A 102 2.00 22.69 -17.49
C ASP A 102 3.30 22.73 -16.67
N ALA A 103 3.51 23.79 -15.89
CA ALA A 103 4.65 23.87 -14.97
C ALA A 103 4.57 22.78 -13.88
N GLU A 104 3.37 22.52 -13.34
CA GLU A 104 3.14 21.47 -12.36
C GLU A 104 3.39 20.08 -12.97
N VAL A 105 2.91 19.83 -14.18
CA VAL A 105 3.21 18.59 -14.93
C VAL A 105 4.72 18.44 -15.13
N GLY A 106 5.40 19.51 -15.51
CA GLY A 106 6.86 19.53 -15.66
C GLY A 106 7.59 19.18 -14.37
N THR A 107 7.12 19.67 -13.22
CA THR A 107 7.72 19.32 -11.91
C THR A 107 7.53 17.85 -11.59
N TYR A 108 6.34 17.30 -11.74
CA TYR A 108 6.09 15.87 -11.51
C TYR A 108 6.88 14.97 -12.47
N MET A 109 7.05 15.38 -13.72
CA MET A 109 7.88 14.61 -14.68
C MET A 109 9.35 14.61 -14.26
N THR A 110 9.87 15.74 -13.79
CA THR A 110 11.27 15.82 -13.31
C THR A 110 11.48 15.07 -12.01
N GLU A 111 10.49 15.06 -11.11
CA GLU A 111 10.48 14.24 -9.89
C GLU A 111 10.48 12.75 -10.24
N ASN A 112 9.60 12.34 -11.15
CA ASN A 112 9.54 10.94 -11.60
C ASN A 112 10.88 10.49 -12.19
N ALA A 113 11.51 11.32 -13.02
CA ALA A 113 12.81 10.98 -13.61
C ALA A 113 13.89 10.76 -12.53
N LYS A 114 13.93 11.59 -11.48
CA LYS A 114 14.85 11.39 -10.35
C LYS A 114 14.51 10.12 -9.57
N THR A 115 13.23 9.90 -9.32
CA THR A 115 12.74 8.70 -8.61
C THR A 115 13.08 7.43 -9.40
N GLU A 116 12.97 7.46 -10.73
CA GLU A 116 13.37 6.35 -11.62
C GLU A 116 14.89 6.08 -11.56
N GLU A 117 15.73 7.13 -11.48
CA GLU A 117 17.16 6.97 -11.25
C GLU A 117 17.46 6.29 -9.90
N ASP A 118 16.75 6.66 -8.85
CA ASP A 118 16.92 6.05 -7.53
C ASP A 118 16.43 4.60 -7.51
N ILE A 119 15.30 4.30 -8.16
CA ILE A 119 14.83 2.93 -8.35
C ILE A 119 15.90 2.11 -9.09
N PHE A 120 16.48 2.65 -10.13
CA PHE A 120 17.53 1.96 -10.88
C PHE A 120 18.76 1.64 -10.01
N LYS A 121 19.20 2.58 -9.16
CA LYS A 121 20.30 2.36 -8.20
C LYS A 121 19.94 1.25 -7.20
N TYR A 122 18.78 1.36 -6.56
CA TYR A 122 18.33 0.36 -5.59
C TYR A 122 18.11 -1.02 -6.22
N THR A 123 17.66 -1.08 -7.46
CA THR A 123 17.51 -2.34 -8.20
C THR A 123 18.87 -3.00 -8.43
N LYS A 124 19.89 -2.23 -8.79
CA LYS A 124 21.27 -2.75 -8.92
C LYS A 124 21.80 -3.28 -7.58
N GLU A 125 21.64 -2.50 -6.50
CA GLU A 125 22.05 -2.93 -5.16
C GLU A 125 21.27 -4.19 -4.71
N GLN A 126 20.01 -4.30 -5.10
CA GLN A 126 19.18 -5.47 -4.81
C GLN A 126 19.65 -6.72 -5.57
N GLU A 127 20.11 -6.55 -6.82
CA GLU A 127 20.68 -7.65 -7.62
C GLU A 127 21.94 -8.26 -6.98
N GLU A 128 22.74 -7.46 -6.28
CA GLU A 128 23.96 -7.95 -5.57
C GLU A 128 23.61 -8.84 -4.37
N VAL A 129 22.45 -8.67 -3.77
CA VAL A 129 22.01 -9.41 -2.59
C VAL A 129 20.94 -10.47 -2.90
N ILE A 130 20.58 -10.66 -4.15
CA ILE A 130 19.58 -11.64 -4.58
C ILE A 130 19.99 -13.08 -4.19
N GLY A 131 19.02 -13.90 -3.86
CA GLY A 131 19.22 -15.32 -3.52
C GLY A 131 19.61 -15.58 -2.06
N ALA A 132 19.72 -14.55 -1.22
CA ALA A 132 20.04 -14.72 0.20
C ALA A 132 19.01 -15.60 0.93
N ALA A 133 17.73 -15.42 0.68
CA ALA A 133 16.65 -16.21 1.27
C ALA A 133 16.76 -17.73 0.90
N GLU A 134 17.06 -18.03 -0.36
CA GLU A 134 17.24 -19.42 -0.79
C GLU A 134 18.47 -20.08 -0.13
N LYS A 135 19.57 -19.33 -0.05
CA LYS A 135 20.77 -19.79 0.66
C LYS A 135 20.50 -20.02 2.14
N LEU A 136 19.80 -19.10 2.79
CA LEU A 136 19.38 -19.26 4.19
C LEU A 136 18.52 -20.51 4.39
N GLY A 137 17.61 -20.81 3.49
CA GLY A 137 16.83 -22.03 3.52
C GLY A 137 17.71 -23.29 3.47
N LYS A 138 18.72 -23.29 2.59
CA LYS A 138 19.70 -24.39 2.49
C LYS A 138 20.56 -24.50 3.74
N LEU A 139 21.05 -23.38 4.28
CA LEU A 139 21.86 -23.32 5.50
C LEU A 139 21.05 -23.79 6.73
N ASN A 140 19.78 -23.40 6.85
CA ASN A 140 18.90 -23.88 7.92
C ASN A 140 18.70 -25.39 7.87
N ASN A 141 18.52 -25.95 6.68
CA ASN A 141 18.44 -27.40 6.49
C ASN A 141 19.74 -28.10 6.90
N LEU A 142 20.89 -27.51 6.56
CA LEU A 142 22.20 -28.02 6.96
C LEU A 142 22.40 -27.93 8.47
N LYS A 143 22.01 -26.83 9.09
CA LYS A 143 22.01 -26.66 10.56
C LYS A 143 21.21 -27.76 11.25
N GLY A 144 20.01 -28.08 10.74
CA GLY A 144 19.20 -29.17 11.24
C GLY A 144 19.90 -30.53 11.15
N LYS A 145 20.56 -30.84 10.02
CA LYS A 145 21.33 -32.07 9.83
C LYS A 145 22.53 -32.17 10.78
N ILE A 146 23.26 -31.08 10.95
CA ILE A 146 24.40 -31.00 11.89
C ILE A 146 23.90 -31.22 13.32
N SER A 147 22.85 -30.52 13.73
CA SER A 147 22.25 -30.69 15.06
C SER A 147 21.82 -32.13 15.35
N GLN A 148 21.22 -32.80 14.37
CA GLN A 148 20.85 -34.21 14.49
C GLN A 148 22.10 -35.10 14.65
N LYS A 149 23.17 -34.88 13.86
CA LYS A 149 24.43 -35.60 13.99
C LYS A 149 25.08 -35.39 15.35
N VAL A 150 25.12 -34.13 15.83
CA VAL A 150 25.65 -33.81 17.17
C VAL A 150 24.88 -34.58 18.23
N SER A 151 23.55 -34.58 18.17
CA SER A 151 22.71 -35.35 19.11
C SER A 151 23.04 -36.83 19.10
N THR A 152 23.26 -37.43 17.92
CA THR A 152 23.64 -38.85 17.79
C THR A 152 25.01 -39.11 18.41
N ILE A 153 26.01 -38.32 18.08
CA ILE A 153 27.37 -38.43 18.63
C ILE A 153 27.38 -38.25 20.16
N THR A 154 26.61 -37.31 20.67
CA THR A 154 26.47 -37.10 22.10
C THR A 154 25.87 -38.30 22.81
N LYS A 155 24.87 -38.94 22.20
CA LYS A 155 24.28 -40.19 22.72
C LYS A 155 25.30 -41.36 22.68
N GLU A 156 26.04 -41.50 21.59
CA GLU A 156 27.12 -42.51 21.48
C GLU A 156 28.22 -42.26 22.52
N HIS A 157 28.70 -41.02 22.63
CA HIS A 157 29.71 -40.66 23.61
C HIS A 157 29.22 -40.96 25.02
N LYS A 158 28.01 -40.59 25.39
CA LYS A 158 27.42 -40.85 26.71
C LYS A 158 27.30 -42.34 26.97
N PHE A 159 26.83 -43.11 25.96
CA PHE A 159 26.71 -44.57 26.08
C PHE A 159 28.03 -45.24 26.39
N PHE A 160 29.10 -44.95 25.63
CA PHE A 160 30.41 -45.59 25.80
C PHE A 160 31.19 -45.00 27.01
N SER A 161 30.89 -43.80 27.46
CA SER A 161 31.51 -43.25 28.67
C SER A 161 30.90 -43.80 29.97
N GLU A 162 29.60 -44.07 30.00
CA GLU A 162 28.88 -44.46 31.21
C GLU A 162 28.75 -45.99 31.38
N ASN A 163 28.87 -46.79 30.28
CA ASN A 163 28.63 -48.22 30.32
C ASN A 163 29.89 -49.03 30.03
N THR A 164 30.26 -49.87 30.94
CA THR A 164 31.29 -50.93 30.75
C THR A 164 30.67 -52.25 30.29
N VAL A 165 29.36 -52.40 30.48
CA VAL A 165 28.56 -53.57 30.07
C VAL A 165 27.40 -53.06 29.22
N CYS A 166 27.10 -53.67 28.09
CA CYS A 166 26.01 -53.27 27.25
C CYS A 166 24.64 -53.48 27.95
N PRO A 167 23.85 -52.45 28.17
CA PRO A 167 22.55 -52.57 28.87
C PRO A 167 21.51 -53.39 28.06
N THR A 168 21.74 -53.60 26.76
CA THR A 168 20.80 -54.31 25.87
C THR A 168 21.09 -55.79 25.79
N CYS A 169 22.39 -56.19 25.66
CA CYS A 169 22.79 -57.60 25.50
C CYS A 169 23.63 -58.15 26.64
N THR A 170 23.89 -57.35 27.68
CA THR A 170 24.66 -57.75 28.89
C THR A 170 26.09 -58.19 28.64
N GLN A 171 26.64 -58.02 27.43
CA GLN A 171 28.04 -58.32 27.12
C GLN A 171 28.96 -57.23 27.64
N THR A 172 30.15 -57.63 28.12
CA THR A 172 31.20 -56.70 28.53
C THR A 172 31.75 -55.98 27.28
N ILE A 173 31.87 -54.64 27.37
CA ILE A 173 32.45 -53.84 26.30
C ILE A 173 33.96 -53.77 26.55
N GLU A 174 34.75 -54.19 25.59
CA GLU A 174 36.19 -54.17 25.64
C GLU A 174 36.70 -52.70 25.86
N GLU A 175 37.63 -52.54 26.80
CA GLU A 175 38.04 -51.20 27.23
C GLU A 175 38.72 -50.41 26.11
N GLU A 176 39.55 -51.03 25.31
CA GLU A 176 40.20 -50.40 24.17
C GLU A 176 39.18 -49.96 23.11
N PHE A 177 38.19 -50.80 22.81
CA PHE A 177 37.11 -50.45 21.89
C PHE A 177 36.27 -49.26 22.43
N ARG A 178 35.92 -49.24 23.72
CA ARG A 178 35.18 -48.24 24.40
C ARG A 178 35.93 -46.89 24.34
N LEU A 179 37.23 -46.87 24.72
CA LEU A 179 38.08 -45.69 24.65
C LEU A 179 38.22 -45.12 23.23
N ASN A 180 38.44 -46.01 22.27
CA ASN A 180 38.49 -45.60 20.86
C ASN A 180 37.18 -44.94 20.41
N ARG A 181 36.02 -45.50 20.76
CA ARG A 181 34.71 -44.89 20.44
C ARG A 181 34.50 -43.54 21.11
N VAL A 182 34.88 -43.37 22.35
CA VAL A 182 34.83 -42.09 23.08
C VAL A 182 35.72 -41.05 22.39
N THR A 183 36.95 -41.43 22.02
CA THR A 183 37.89 -40.54 21.34
C THR A 183 37.41 -40.14 19.96
N ASP A 184 36.90 -41.11 19.20
CA ASP A 184 36.28 -40.87 17.87
C ASP A 184 35.08 -39.90 17.96
N ALA A 185 34.22 -40.14 18.94
CA ALA A 185 33.07 -39.25 19.18
C ALA A 185 33.51 -37.83 19.56
N GLN A 186 34.54 -37.69 20.39
CA GLN A 186 35.10 -36.37 20.74
C GLN A 186 35.71 -35.64 19.53
N ASN A 187 36.46 -36.38 18.68
CA ASN A 187 37.07 -35.81 17.50
C ASN A 187 35.99 -35.36 16.49
N LYS A 188 35.00 -36.20 16.22
CA LYS A 188 33.82 -35.85 15.38
C LYS A 188 33.03 -34.66 15.94
N ALA A 189 32.86 -34.61 17.26
CA ALA A 189 32.19 -33.48 17.90
C ALA A 189 32.97 -32.17 17.70
N LYS A 190 34.31 -32.18 17.82
CA LYS A 190 35.16 -31.00 17.56
C LYS A 190 35.10 -30.54 16.11
N GLU A 191 35.10 -31.45 15.16
CA GLU A 191 34.95 -31.13 13.73
C GLU A 191 33.60 -30.50 13.44
N LEU A 192 32.51 -31.11 13.97
CA LEU A 192 31.15 -30.59 13.79
C LEU A 192 30.98 -29.23 14.47
N GLN A 193 31.64 -28.99 15.63
CA GLN A 193 31.60 -27.71 16.31
C GLN A 193 32.24 -26.61 15.47
N LYS A 194 33.37 -26.87 14.82
CA LYS A 194 33.99 -25.92 13.89
C LYS A 194 33.08 -25.63 12.72
N GLY A 195 32.57 -26.68 12.05
CA GLY A 195 31.63 -26.50 10.94
C GLY A 195 30.33 -25.79 11.32
N PHE A 196 29.88 -25.97 12.56
CA PHE A 196 28.71 -25.25 13.08
C PHE A 196 28.98 -23.77 13.28
N GLN A 197 30.17 -23.39 13.76
CA GLN A 197 30.58 -21.98 13.89
C GLN A 197 30.67 -21.29 12.52
N GLU A 198 31.32 -21.93 11.54
CA GLU A 198 31.41 -21.40 10.18
C GLU A 198 30.04 -21.25 9.53
N LEU A 199 29.16 -22.22 9.80
CA LEU A 199 27.75 -22.16 9.34
C LEU A 199 27.00 -21.00 9.97
N GLU A 200 27.16 -20.76 11.27
CA GLU A 200 26.49 -19.64 11.96
C GLU A 200 26.98 -18.28 11.45
N GLU A 201 28.27 -18.13 11.19
CA GLU A 201 28.83 -16.91 10.58
C GLU A 201 28.25 -16.67 9.18
N THR A 202 28.23 -17.72 8.36
CA THR A 202 27.64 -17.66 7.02
C THR A 202 26.14 -17.34 7.07
N MET A 203 25.41 -17.93 8.02
CA MET A 203 23.99 -17.64 8.21
C MET A 203 23.76 -16.19 8.61
N LYS A 204 24.57 -15.63 9.52
CA LYS A 204 24.47 -14.22 9.91
C LYS A 204 24.70 -13.30 8.71
N PHE A 205 25.69 -13.62 7.90
CA PHE A 205 26.00 -12.86 6.68
C PHE A 205 24.81 -12.89 5.69
N GLU A 206 24.25 -14.08 5.40
CA GLU A 206 23.11 -14.19 4.49
C GLU A 206 21.81 -13.61 5.11
N GLN A 207 21.64 -13.62 6.43
CA GLN A 207 20.54 -12.91 7.10
C GLN A 207 20.60 -11.41 6.91
N GLU A 208 21.80 -10.82 7.00
CA GLU A 208 21.97 -9.38 6.76
C GLU A 208 21.70 -9.02 5.29
N ARG A 209 22.14 -9.88 4.34
CA ARG A 209 21.84 -9.72 2.92
C ARG A 209 20.33 -9.82 2.63
N GLU A 210 19.63 -10.75 3.27
CA GLU A 210 18.17 -10.86 3.15
C GLU A 210 17.48 -9.62 3.72
N ARG A 211 17.94 -9.11 4.87
CA ARG A 211 17.40 -7.89 5.44
C ARG A 211 17.59 -6.70 4.52
N GLN A 212 18.77 -6.56 3.91
CA GLN A 212 19.06 -5.53 2.91
C GLN A 212 18.15 -5.68 1.68
N PHE A 213 17.99 -6.90 1.16
CA PHE A 213 17.07 -7.17 0.05
C PHE A 213 15.65 -6.72 0.34
N LEU A 214 15.13 -7.06 1.52
CA LEU A 214 13.77 -6.68 1.94
C LEU A 214 13.64 -5.16 2.14
N ALA A 215 14.65 -4.51 2.68
CA ALA A 215 14.67 -3.06 2.85
C ALA A 215 14.65 -2.35 1.48
N LEU A 216 15.53 -2.75 0.56
CA LEU A 216 15.58 -2.22 -0.81
C LEU A 216 14.27 -2.48 -1.56
N SER A 217 13.70 -3.68 -1.44
CA SER A 217 12.40 -4.03 -2.04
C SER A 217 11.27 -3.12 -1.55
N LYS A 218 11.27 -2.80 -0.26
CA LYS A 218 10.29 -1.88 0.34
C LYS A 218 10.47 -0.45 -0.19
N GLU A 219 11.71 0.04 -0.29
CA GLU A 219 11.97 1.38 -0.84
C GLU A 219 11.60 1.46 -2.31
N ILE A 220 11.96 0.46 -3.13
CA ILE A 220 11.55 0.39 -4.55
C ILE A 220 10.02 0.41 -4.67
N THR A 221 9.31 -0.35 -3.83
CA THR A 221 7.85 -0.37 -3.83
C THR A 221 7.26 1.00 -3.49
N LYS A 222 7.84 1.68 -2.49
CA LYS A 222 7.43 3.02 -2.09
C LYS A 222 7.64 4.03 -3.22
N LEU A 223 8.81 4.03 -3.85
CA LEU A 223 9.14 4.93 -4.95
C LEU A 223 8.24 4.68 -6.17
N ASN A 224 7.96 3.42 -6.51
CA ASN A 224 7.00 3.08 -7.56
C ASN A 224 5.58 3.60 -7.24
N HIS A 225 5.18 3.57 -5.97
CA HIS A 225 3.91 4.14 -5.55
C HIS A 225 3.89 5.67 -5.72
N GLU A 226 4.98 6.37 -5.40
CA GLU A 226 5.13 7.81 -5.62
C GLU A 226 5.03 8.17 -7.10
N ILE A 227 5.72 7.43 -7.99
CA ILE A 227 5.59 7.59 -9.45
C ILE A 227 4.14 7.39 -9.90
N SER A 228 3.46 6.37 -9.38
CA SER A 228 2.05 6.09 -9.72
C SER A 228 1.13 7.24 -9.29
N GLN A 229 1.36 7.81 -8.11
CA GLN A 229 0.62 8.99 -7.64
C GLN A 229 0.88 10.21 -8.52
N ASN A 230 2.15 10.48 -8.85
CA ASN A 230 2.52 11.59 -9.72
C ASN A 230 1.94 11.41 -11.12
N ASN A 231 1.97 10.20 -11.69
CA ASN A 231 1.35 9.90 -12.98
C ASN A 231 -0.17 10.12 -12.97
N THR A 232 -0.83 9.83 -11.85
CA THR A 232 -2.25 10.13 -11.67
C THR A 232 -2.49 11.65 -11.66
N ARG A 233 -1.65 12.41 -10.95
CA ARG A 233 -1.72 13.89 -10.93
C ARG A 233 -1.46 14.47 -12.31
N ILE A 234 -0.42 14.00 -13.00
CA ILE A 234 -0.11 14.40 -14.39
C ILE A 234 -1.32 14.19 -15.29
N SER A 235 -1.94 12.99 -15.22
CA SER A 235 -3.12 12.68 -16.04
C SER A 235 -4.31 13.58 -15.75
N LEU A 236 -4.54 13.93 -14.48
CA LEU A 236 -5.59 14.87 -14.07
C LEU A 236 -5.30 16.27 -14.57
N SER A 237 -4.08 16.78 -14.38
CA SER A 237 -3.65 18.11 -14.85
C SER A 237 -3.73 18.21 -16.37
N GLN A 238 -3.28 17.19 -17.11
CA GLN A 238 -3.40 17.14 -18.57
C GLN A 238 -4.85 17.11 -19.04
N ARG A 239 -5.74 16.44 -18.30
CA ARG A 239 -7.18 16.48 -18.60
C ARG A 239 -7.77 17.87 -18.40
N GLN A 240 -7.35 18.55 -17.31
CA GLN A 240 -7.78 19.92 -17.05
C GLN A 240 -7.26 20.89 -18.12
N ILE A 241 -6.01 20.74 -18.55
CA ILE A 241 -5.40 21.53 -19.64
C ILE A 241 -6.26 21.38 -20.89
N ARG A 242 -6.54 20.14 -21.34
CA ARG A 242 -7.38 19.90 -22.54
C ARG A 242 -8.76 20.54 -22.43
N ASN A 243 -9.37 20.50 -21.24
CA ASN A 243 -10.66 21.16 -21.03
C ASN A 243 -10.55 22.68 -21.18
N LEU A 244 -9.52 23.28 -20.55
CA LEU A 244 -9.26 24.72 -20.64
C LEU A 244 -8.91 25.18 -22.07
N GLU A 245 -8.13 24.38 -22.80
CA GLU A 245 -7.81 24.62 -24.21
C GLU A 245 -9.08 24.60 -25.08
N SER A 246 -9.96 23.61 -24.86
CA SER A 246 -11.26 23.55 -25.55
C SER A 246 -12.14 24.77 -25.24
N GLU A 247 -12.14 25.23 -23.98
CA GLU A 247 -12.84 26.45 -23.60
C GLU A 247 -12.23 27.69 -24.27
N VAL A 248 -10.91 27.80 -24.30
CA VAL A 248 -10.21 28.92 -24.99
C VAL A 248 -10.55 28.91 -26.48
N GLN A 249 -10.54 27.73 -27.11
CA GLN A 249 -10.91 27.60 -28.51
C GLN A 249 -12.37 28.03 -28.74
N THR A 250 -13.29 27.54 -27.94
CA THR A 250 -14.73 27.88 -28.05
C THR A 250 -14.96 29.37 -27.92
N ILE A 251 -14.32 30.02 -26.91
CA ILE A 251 -14.43 31.48 -26.73
C ILE A 251 -13.81 32.23 -27.91
N THR A 252 -12.68 31.78 -28.42
CA THR A 252 -12.01 32.41 -29.56
C THR A 252 -12.87 32.33 -30.85
N GLU A 253 -13.50 31.18 -31.09
CA GLU A 253 -14.41 30.98 -32.21
C GLU A 253 -15.68 31.85 -32.06
N GLN A 254 -16.22 31.94 -30.85
CA GLN A 254 -17.37 32.81 -30.57
C GLN A 254 -17.06 34.31 -30.82
N LEU A 255 -15.84 34.75 -30.50
CA LEU A 255 -15.39 36.13 -30.75
C LEU A 255 -15.16 36.37 -32.25
N LYS A 256 -14.70 35.37 -33.02
CA LYS A 256 -14.49 35.47 -34.48
C LYS A 256 -15.81 35.49 -35.29
N ASN A 257 -16.79 34.67 -34.91
CA ASN A 257 -18.06 34.53 -35.65
C ASN A 257 -19.02 35.74 -35.43
N ARG A 258 -18.58 36.77 -34.77
CA ARG A 258 -19.34 38.04 -34.57
C ARG A 258 -18.98 39.16 -35.52
N ASN A 259 -17.87 38.96 -36.24
CA ASN A 259 -17.53 39.85 -37.36
C ASN A 259 -18.11 39.33 -38.66
#